data_fb9cb4e37abeb59d15be65f29f178492
#
_entry.id   fb9cb4e37abeb59d15be65f29f178492
#
_cell.length_a   1.000
_cell.length_b   1.000
_cell.length_c   1.000
_cell.angle_alpha   90.00
_cell.angle_beta   90.00
_cell.angle_gamma   90.00
#
_symmetry.space_group_name_H-M   'P 1'
#
loop_
_entity.id
_entity.type
_entity.pdbx_description
1 polymer ?
#
loop_
_entity_poly.entity_id
_entity_poly.type
_entity_poly.pdbx_seq_one_letter_code
_entity_poly.pdbx_strand_id
1 'polypeptide(L)'
;MSLNRKEKEAVVKEITDKLSAAQTVVLAEYRGLTVDQMTSLRVSARNNGVYLRVLKNTLAKLAVKDTPFEGLSNDMVGPLAYGISEDPVAAAKVLSDFSKDNDKFIVKLGAMPNQVMSSEDVAKLAKMPSRDELLSKLLGTMQAPIAKFVQTLNEVPTKFVRGVAAVRDLKEQEAA
;
A
#
# COMPACT_ATOMS: atom_id res chain seq x y z
N MET A 1 20.02 24.82 -11.28
CA MET A 1 19.60 25.16 -12.66
C MET A 1 18.11 25.46 -12.66
N SER A 2 17.70 26.62 -13.20
CA SER A 2 16.27 26.93 -13.36
C SER A 2 15.77 26.24 -14.64
N LEU A 3 14.76 25.40 -14.50
CA LEU A 3 14.08 24.76 -15.64
C LEU A 3 13.55 25.83 -16.59
N ASN A 4 13.73 25.61 -17.89
CA ASN A 4 13.17 26.47 -18.94
C ASN A 4 11.64 26.32 -18.97
N ARG A 5 10.90 27.26 -19.57
CA ARG A 5 9.44 27.23 -19.63
C ARG A 5 8.91 25.95 -20.27
N LYS A 6 9.49 25.52 -21.37
CA LYS A 6 9.12 24.27 -22.07
C LYS A 6 9.33 23.03 -21.19
N GLU A 7 10.42 22.98 -20.42
CA GLU A 7 10.70 21.87 -19.50
C GLU A 7 9.68 21.83 -18.35
N LYS A 8 9.27 22.99 -17.84
CA LYS A 8 8.23 23.07 -16.80
C LYS A 8 6.88 22.58 -17.32
N GLU A 9 6.50 22.98 -18.53
CA GLU A 9 5.28 22.53 -19.21
C GLU A 9 5.32 21.00 -19.45
N ALA A 10 6.46 20.45 -19.88
CA ALA A 10 6.63 19.01 -20.05
C ALA A 10 6.50 18.24 -18.73
N VAL A 11 7.10 18.75 -17.65
CA VAL A 11 6.98 18.14 -16.30
C VAL A 11 5.55 18.19 -15.79
N VAL A 12 4.84 19.30 -15.96
CA VAL A 12 3.44 19.41 -15.57
C VAL A 12 2.59 18.39 -16.32
N LYS A 13 2.78 18.29 -17.65
CA LYS A 13 2.05 17.33 -18.48
C LYS A 13 2.32 15.88 -18.05
N GLU A 14 3.59 15.50 -17.86
CA GLU A 14 3.99 14.16 -17.38
C GLU A 14 3.28 13.81 -16.06
N ILE A 15 3.21 14.76 -15.14
CA ILE A 15 2.58 14.55 -13.84
C ILE A 15 1.07 14.47 -13.96
N THR A 16 0.45 15.31 -14.76
CA THR A 16 -1.01 15.27 -15.01
C THR A 16 -1.40 13.93 -15.64
N ASP A 17 -0.61 13.42 -16.61
CA ASP A 17 -0.85 12.11 -17.21
C ASP A 17 -0.73 10.98 -16.16
N LYS A 18 0.24 11.06 -15.26
CA LYS A 18 0.37 10.10 -14.14
C LYS A 18 -0.73 10.23 -13.09
N LEU A 19 -1.16 11.43 -12.78
CA LEU A 19 -2.28 11.67 -11.85
C LEU A 19 -3.62 11.18 -12.41
N SER A 20 -3.83 11.30 -13.70
CA SER A 20 -5.07 10.82 -14.34
C SER A 20 -5.23 9.30 -14.28
N ALA A 21 -4.10 8.55 -14.30
CA ALA A 21 -4.09 7.10 -14.15
C ALA A 21 -4.02 6.64 -12.67
N ALA A 22 -3.68 7.55 -11.76
CA ALA A 22 -3.45 7.22 -10.35
C ALA A 22 -4.75 7.04 -9.57
N GLN A 23 -4.73 6.09 -8.63
CA GLN A 23 -5.79 5.91 -7.62
C GLN A 23 -5.41 6.48 -6.26
N THR A 24 -4.12 6.67 -6.00
CA THR A 24 -3.66 7.22 -4.71
C THR A 24 -2.45 8.11 -4.91
N VAL A 25 -2.47 9.25 -4.23
CA VAL A 25 -1.36 10.18 -4.13
C VAL A 25 -1.05 10.39 -2.65
N VAL A 26 0.22 10.21 -2.26
CA VAL A 26 0.66 10.42 -0.88
C VAL A 26 1.75 11.49 -0.86
N LEU A 27 1.60 12.44 0.05
CA LEU A 27 2.53 13.54 0.29
C LEU A 27 3.35 13.24 1.55
N ALA A 28 4.66 13.26 1.41
CA ALA A 28 5.56 13.06 2.54
C ALA A 28 6.66 14.13 2.58
N GLU A 29 7.04 14.52 3.76
CA GLU A 29 8.14 15.45 3.99
C GLU A 29 9.46 14.68 4.08
N TYR A 30 10.43 15.07 3.25
CA TYR A 30 11.73 14.37 3.16
C TYR A 30 12.89 15.16 3.78
N ARG A 31 12.59 16.22 4.54
CA ARG A 31 13.61 17.09 5.12
C ARG A 31 14.52 16.34 6.10
N GLY A 32 15.83 16.41 5.86
CA GLY A 32 16.84 15.80 6.74
C GLY A 32 17.19 14.34 6.41
N LEU A 33 16.70 13.78 5.30
CA LEU A 33 17.13 12.48 4.79
C LEU A 33 18.52 12.59 4.14
N THR A 34 19.30 11.53 4.25
CA THR A 34 20.56 11.37 3.50
C THR A 34 20.28 10.95 2.06
N VAL A 35 21.30 11.12 1.19
CA VAL A 35 21.18 10.69 -0.23
C VAL A 35 20.96 9.20 -0.35
N ASP A 36 21.62 8.39 0.50
CA ASP A 36 21.50 6.93 0.50
C ASP A 36 20.08 6.49 0.90
N GLN A 37 19.50 7.12 1.93
CA GLN A 37 18.12 6.86 2.35
C GLN A 37 17.12 7.22 1.24
N MET A 38 17.30 8.36 0.58
CA MET A 38 16.45 8.75 -0.53
C MET A 38 16.59 7.80 -1.73
N THR A 39 17.79 7.28 -1.97
CA THR A 39 18.04 6.31 -3.03
C THR A 39 17.37 4.97 -2.71
N SER A 40 17.48 4.48 -1.48
CA SER A 40 16.80 3.28 -1.01
C SER A 40 15.29 3.40 -1.13
N LEU A 41 14.72 4.55 -0.76
CA LEU A 41 13.29 4.83 -0.93
C LEU A 41 12.86 4.79 -2.41
N ARG A 42 13.66 5.38 -3.31
CA ARG A 42 13.38 5.33 -4.76
C ARG A 42 13.42 3.93 -5.33
N VAL A 43 14.35 3.09 -4.86
CA VAL A 43 14.43 1.68 -5.27
C VAL A 43 13.20 0.93 -4.77
N SER A 44 12.83 1.08 -3.50
CA SER A 44 11.64 0.45 -2.91
C SER A 44 10.36 0.90 -3.62
N ALA A 45 10.22 2.20 -3.91
CA ALA A 45 9.08 2.73 -4.65
C ALA A 45 8.98 2.12 -6.06
N ARG A 46 10.09 2.05 -6.78
CA ARG A 46 10.14 1.49 -8.14
C ARG A 46 9.78 0.00 -8.16
N ASN A 47 10.26 -0.77 -7.18
CA ASN A 47 9.96 -2.20 -7.06
C ASN A 47 8.47 -2.46 -6.79
N ASN A 48 7.78 -1.53 -6.13
CA ASN A 48 6.36 -1.62 -5.82
C ASN A 48 5.45 -0.83 -6.81
N GLY A 49 5.98 -0.40 -7.95
CA GLY A 49 5.20 0.31 -8.97
C GLY A 49 4.75 1.73 -8.55
N VAL A 50 5.38 2.31 -7.54
CA VAL A 50 5.09 3.66 -7.06
C VAL A 50 5.98 4.68 -7.77
N TYR A 51 5.37 5.65 -8.42
CA TYR A 51 6.08 6.78 -9.01
C TYR A 51 6.42 7.81 -7.92
N LEU A 52 7.68 7.85 -7.51
CA LEU A 52 8.17 8.78 -6.49
C LEU A 52 8.98 9.91 -7.12
N ARG A 53 8.54 11.15 -6.94
CA ARG A 53 9.26 12.33 -7.43
C ARG A 53 9.18 13.49 -6.44
N VAL A 54 10.27 14.24 -6.36
CA VAL A 54 10.31 15.53 -5.66
C VAL A 54 10.08 16.64 -6.68
N LEU A 55 9.10 17.45 -6.43
CA LEU A 55 8.62 18.49 -7.35
C LEU A 55 8.57 19.85 -6.66
N LYS A 56 8.64 20.90 -7.46
CA LYS A 56 8.35 22.23 -6.98
C LYS A 56 6.83 22.37 -6.75
N ASN A 57 6.43 22.76 -5.55
CA ASN A 57 5.01 22.83 -5.15
C ASN A 57 4.15 23.64 -6.12
N THR A 58 4.70 24.72 -6.70
CA THR A 58 3.97 25.52 -7.70
C THR A 58 3.65 24.74 -8.97
N LEU A 59 4.53 23.83 -9.43
CA LEU A 59 4.28 22.98 -10.58
C LEU A 59 3.31 21.84 -10.23
N ALA A 60 3.46 21.29 -9.02
CA ALA A 60 2.53 20.27 -8.52
C ALA A 60 1.10 20.81 -8.40
N LYS A 61 0.92 22.03 -7.87
CA LYS A 61 -0.39 22.71 -7.81
C LYS A 61 -1.02 22.90 -9.19
N LEU A 62 -0.21 23.24 -10.20
CA LEU A 62 -0.70 23.38 -11.58
C LEU A 62 -1.10 22.01 -12.17
N ALA A 63 -0.36 20.95 -11.85
CA ALA A 63 -0.64 19.60 -12.36
C ALA A 63 -1.88 18.95 -11.71
N VAL A 64 -2.16 19.30 -10.44
CA VAL A 64 -3.33 18.78 -9.69
C VAL A 64 -4.62 19.55 -10.05
N LYS A 65 -4.51 20.76 -10.57
CA LYS A 65 -5.64 21.55 -11.03
C LYS A 65 -6.37 20.78 -12.15
N ASP A 66 -7.66 20.77 -12.11
CA ASP A 66 -8.54 20.04 -13.04
C ASP A 66 -8.43 18.49 -12.91
N THR A 67 -7.86 17.96 -11.81
CA THR A 67 -7.83 16.54 -11.49
C THR A 67 -8.66 16.22 -10.25
N PRO A 68 -9.07 14.95 -10.03
CA PRO A 68 -9.80 14.56 -8.81
C PRO A 68 -9.04 14.80 -7.49
N PHE A 69 -7.77 15.20 -7.57
CA PHE A 69 -6.88 15.46 -6.43
C PHE A 69 -6.73 16.94 -6.09
N GLU A 70 -7.55 17.82 -6.64
CA GLU A 70 -7.47 19.28 -6.43
C GLU A 70 -7.51 19.68 -4.95
N GLY A 71 -8.20 18.90 -4.11
CA GLY A 71 -8.25 19.12 -2.65
C GLY A 71 -6.91 19.16 -1.95
N LEU A 72 -5.85 18.54 -2.53
CA LEU A 72 -4.50 18.59 -1.98
C LEU A 72 -3.78 19.94 -2.14
N SER A 73 -4.26 20.81 -3.01
CA SER A 73 -3.56 22.05 -3.39
C SER A 73 -3.28 22.98 -2.20
N ASN A 74 -4.14 22.97 -1.18
CA ASN A 74 -4.00 23.81 0.00
C ASN A 74 -2.87 23.34 0.93
N ASP A 75 -2.64 22.02 0.99
CA ASP A 75 -1.70 21.38 1.90
C ASP A 75 -0.31 21.16 1.28
N MET A 76 -0.12 21.54 0.01
CA MET A 76 1.15 21.47 -0.69
C MET A 76 2.09 22.60 -0.24
N VAL A 77 2.59 22.50 1.00
CA VAL A 77 3.52 23.46 1.60
C VAL A 77 4.71 22.73 2.22
N GLY A 78 5.92 23.23 1.96
CA GLY A 78 7.17 22.64 2.47
C GLY A 78 7.90 21.75 1.47
N PRO A 79 8.95 21.03 1.91
CA PRO A 79 9.76 20.13 1.09
C PRO A 79 9.03 18.78 0.95
N LEU A 80 8.24 18.64 -0.11
CA LEU A 80 7.38 17.47 -0.30
C LEU A 80 7.91 16.53 -1.38
N ALA A 81 7.83 15.24 -1.08
CA ALA A 81 7.94 14.15 -2.03
C ALA A 81 6.55 13.63 -2.36
N TYR A 82 6.30 13.37 -3.62
CA TYR A 82 5.04 12.92 -4.17
C TYR A 82 5.15 11.45 -4.54
N GLY A 83 4.38 10.60 -3.87
CA GLY A 83 4.22 9.18 -4.21
C GLY A 83 2.89 8.97 -4.92
N ILE A 84 2.93 8.61 -6.18
CA ILE A 84 1.77 8.41 -7.05
C ILE A 84 1.69 6.93 -7.40
N SER A 85 0.54 6.30 -7.25
CA SER A 85 0.35 4.88 -7.59
C SER A 85 -1.01 4.60 -8.20
N GLU A 86 -1.04 3.64 -9.11
CA GLU A 86 -2.27 3.05 -9.65
C GLU A 86 -2.91 2.06 -8.67
N ASP A 87 -2.10 1.47 -7.76
CA ASP A 87 -2.61 0.64 -6.66
C ASP A 87 -2.95 1.55 -5.46
N PRO A 88 -4.18 1.48 -4.93
CA PRO A 88 -4.61 2.32 -3.81
C PRO A 88 -3.79 2.14 -2.54
N VAL A 89 -3.13 1.00 -2.36
CA VAL A 89 -2.41 0.66 -1.12
C VAL A 89 -0.89 0.79 -1.26
N ALA A 90 -0.34 0.55 -2.46
CA ALA A 90 1.11 0.45 -2.66
C ALA A 90 1.88 1.71 -2.22
N ALA A 91 1.40 2.91 -2.61
CA ALA A 91 2.05 4.17 -2.22
C ALA A 91 2.03 4.38 -0.70
N ALA A 92 0.90 4.13 -0.06
CA ALA A 92 0.75 4.27 1.39
C ALA A 92 1.66 3.29 2.15
N LYS A 93 1.74 2.03 1.69
CA LYS A 93 2.57 0.98 2.32
C LYS A 93 4.05 1.31 2.24
N VAL A 94 4.56 1.60 1.05
CA VAL A 94 6.00 1.91 0.84
C VAL A 94 6.43 3.13 1.66
N LEU A 95 5.65 4.20 1.65
CA LEU A 95 6.00 5.43 2.36
C LEU A 95 5.83 5.29 3.88
N SER A 96 4.82 4.55 4.34
CA SER A 96 4.62 4.29 5.76
C SER A 96 5.69 3.34 6.33
N ASP A 97 6.08 2.30 5.61
CA ASP A 97 7.14 1.39 6.06
C ASP A 97 8.48 2.12 6.13
N PHE A 98 8.80 2.95 5.12
CA PHE A 98 10.00 3.77 5.18
C PHE A 98 9.98 4.81 6.31
N SER A 99 8.80 5.33 6.66
CA SER A 99 8.64 6.25 7.81
C SER A 99 8.92 5.59 9.16
N LYS A 100 8.69 4.27 9.29
CA LYS A 100 9.02 3.52 10.51
C LYS A 100 10.53 3.36 10.71
N ASP A 101 11.26 3.22 9.59
CA ASP A 101 12.72 3.04 9.62
C ASP A 101 13.47 4.39 9.72
N ASN A 102 12.80 5.50 9.42
CA ASN A 102 13.40 6.83 9.34
C ASN A 102 12.50 7.90 9.97
N ASP A 103 12.77 8.28 11.21
CA ASP A 103 12.00 9.30 11.97
C ASP A 103 11.92 10.68 11.29
N LYS A 104 12.86 10.98 10.40
CA LYS A 104 12.92 12.25 9.66
C LYS A 104 11.96 12.31 8.47
N PHE A 105 11.42 11.17 8.07
CA PHE A 105 10.47 11.07 6.97
C PHE A 105 9.05 11.04 7.52
N ILE A 106 8.30 12.09 7.27
CA ILE A 106 6.96 12.26 7.82
C ILE A 106 5.92 12.24 6.70
N VAL A 107 5.02 11.28 6.76
CA VAL A 107 3.84 11.25 5.88
C VAL A 107 2.85 12.31 6.35
N LYS A 108 2.59 13.33 5.53
CA LYS A 108 1.67 14.43 5.87
C LYS A 108 0.23 14.07 5.58
N LEU A 109 -0.05 13.77 4.34
CA LEU A 109 -1.40 13.59 3.83
C LEU A 109 -1.39 12.59 2.68
N GLY A 110 -2.53 11.97 2.45
CA GLY A 110 -2.81 11.22 1.25
C GLY A 110 -4.05 11.75 0.56
N ALA A 111 -4.26 11.39 -0.68
CA ALA A 111 -5.53 11.59 -1.37
C ALA A 111 -5.87 10.39 -2.22
N MET A 112 -7.13 10.04 -2.19
CA MET A 112 -7.83 9.25 -3.19
C MET A 112 -8.68 10.18 -4.05
N PRO A 113 -9.20 9.72 -5.20
CA PRO A 113 -10.07 10.55 -6.02
C PRO A 113 -11.21 11.16 -5.19
N ASN A 114 -11.28 12.48 -5.18
CA ASN A 114 -12.26 13.28 -4.44
C ASN A 114 -12.22 13.19 -2.90
N GLN A 115 -11.23 12.55 -2.32
CA GLN A 115 -11.12 12.43 -0.86
C GLN A 115 -9.68 12.69 -0.39
N VAL A 116 -9.52 13.67 0.48
CA VAL A 116 -8.25 13.93 1.18
C VAL A 116 -8.23 13.09 2.47
N MET A 117 -7.11 12.44 2.74
CA MET A 117 -6.90 11.57 3.88
C MET A 117 -5.85 12.16 4.83
N SER A 118 -6.10 12.03 6.11
CA SER A 118 -5.12 12.39 7.15
C SER A 118 -3.94 11.41 7.18
N SER A 119 -2.88 11.76 7.89
CA SER A 119 -1.74 10.86 8.12
C SER A 119 -2.15 9.54 8.80
N GLU A 120 -3.16 9.58 9.69
CA GLU A 120 -3.70 8.39 10.37
C GLU A 120 -4.42 7.46 9.39
N ASP A 121 -5.17 8.00 8.45
CA ASP A 121 -5.89 7.21 7.46
C ASP A 121 -4.93 6.58 6.45
N VAL A 122 -3.86 7.30 6.07
CA VAL A 122 -2.76 6.72 5.27
C VAL A 122 -2.09 5.58 6.03
N ALA A 123 -1.88 5.70 7.34
CA ALA A 123 -1.33 4.62 8.17
C ALA A 123 -2.28 3.41 8.28
N LYS A 124 -3.61 3.62 8.26
CA LYS A 124 -4.60 2.52 8.17
C LYS A 124 -4.54 1.83 6.81
N LEU A 125 -4.44 2.59 5.72
CA LEU A 125 -4.26 2.04 4.37
C LEU A 125 -2.97 1.22 4.25
N ALA A 126 -1.87 1.67 4.84
CA ALA A 126 -0.60 0.95 4.83
C ALA A 126 -0.67 -0.42 5.52
N LYS A 127 -1.60 -0.60 6.45
CA LYS A 127 -1.84 -1.90 7.12
C LYS A 127 -2.69 -2.86 6.28
N MET A 128 -3.31 -2.40 5.20
CA MET A 128 -4.12 -3.25 4.34
C MET A 128 -3.23 -4.17 3.50
N PRO A 129 -3.66 -5.42 3.28
CA PRO A 129 -2.99 -6.32 2.35
C PRO A 129 -3.02 -5.76 0.93
N SER A 130 -2.13 -6.27 0.07
CA SER A 130 -2.13 -5.92 -1.35
C SER A 130 -3.45 -6.31 -2.04
N ARG A 131 -3.72 -5.74 -3.21
CA ARG A 131 -4.91 -6.04 -3.99
C ARG A 131 -5.07 -7.55 -4.24
N ASP A 132 -4.00 -8.22 -4.60
CA ASP A 132 -4.02 -9.67 -4.89
C ASP A 132 -4.26 -10.50 -3.63
N GLU A 133 -3.71 -10.09 -2.49
CA GLU A 133 -3.99 -10.71 -1.20
C GLU A 133 -5.45 -10.52 -0.76
N LEU A 134 -6.03 -9.34 -1.02
CA LEU A 134 -7.45 -9.09 -0.74
C LEU A 134 -8.36 -9.95 -1.61
N LEU A 135 -8.03 -10.07 -2.91
CA LEU A 135 -8.75 -10.97 -3.82
C LEU A 135 -8.62 -12.43 -3.40
N SER A 136 -7.42 -12.87 -3.00
CA SER A 136 -7.20 -14.22 -2.48
C SER A 136 -8.03 -14.49 -1.22
N LYS A 137 -8.08 -13.55 -0.29
CA LYS A 137 -8.93 -13.65 0.92
C LYS A 137 -10.41 -13.70 0.57
N LEU A 138 -10.87 -12.89 -0.38
CA LEU A 138 -12.25 -12.89 -0.84
C LEU A 138 -12.60 -14.28 -1.41
N LEU A 139 -11.79 -14.80 -2.33
CA LEU A 139 -12.01 -16.13 -2.93
C LEU A 139 -11.98 -17.23 -1.86
N GLY A 140 -11.03 -17.18 -0.93
CA GLY A 140 -10.96 -18.11 0.20
C GLY A 140 -12.20 -18.07 1.08
N THR A 141 -12.72 -16.87 1.40
CA THR A 141 -13.96 -16.76 2.19
C THR A 141 -15.20 -17.26 1.46
N MET A 142 -15.25 -17.12 0.13
CA MET A 142 -16.34 -17.68 -0.68
C MET A 142 -16.29 -19.21 -0.74
N GLN A 143 -15.10 -19.81 -0.76
CA GLN A 143 -14.92 -21.27 -0.75
C GLN A 143 -15.05 -21.88 0.64
N ALA A 144 -14.80 -21.13 1.71
CA ALA A 144 -14.78 -21.63 3.08
C ALA A 144 -16.06 -22.39 3.50
N PRO A 145 -17.29 -21.95 3.19
CA PRO A 145 -18.51 -22.68 3.56
C PRO A 145 -18.57 -24.08 2.92
N ILE A 146 -18.20 -24.20 1.64
CA ILE A 146 -18.18 -25.44 0.91
C ILE A 146 -17.12 -26.40 1.49
N ALA A 147 -15.91 -25.88 1.71
CA ALA A 147 -14.81 -26.63 2.31
C ALA A 147 -15.15 -27.12 3.72
N LYS A 148 -15.76 -26.25 4.56
CA LYS A 148 -16.24 -26.67 5.89
C LYS A 148 -17.31 -27.74 5.85
N PHE A 149 -18.26 -27.64 4.92
CA PHE A 149 -19.29 -28.63 4.75
C PHE A 149 -18.70 -30.00 4.41
N VAL A 150 -17.78 -30.07 3.44
CA VAL A 150 -17.08 -31.32 3.09
C VAL A 150 -16.24 -31.84 4.26
N GLN A 151 -15.56 -30.95 5.00
CA GLN A 151 -14.82 -31.33 6.19
C GLN A 151 -15.72 -31.95 7.27
N THR A 152 -16.87 -31.34 7.56
CA THR A 152 -17.82 -31.91 8.56
C THR A 152 -18.33 -33.26 8.18
N LEU A 153 -18.61 -33.51 6.90
CA LEU A 153 -18.99 -34.85 6.41
C LEU A 153 -17.86 -35.87 6.60
N ASN A 154 -16.61 -35.47 6.39
CA ASN A 154 -15.44 -36.33 6.54
C ASN A 154 -14.97 -36.47 8.01
N GLU A 155 -15.40 -35.58 8.91
CA GLU A 155 -15.01 -35.65 10.32
C GLU A 155 -15.60 -36.88 11.04
N VAL A 156 -16.79 -37.30 10.69
CA VAL A 156 -17.47 -38.46 11.34
C VAL A 156 -16.63 -39.72 11.18
N PRO A 157 -16.29 -40.19 9.95
CA PRO A 157 -15.45 -41.37 9.78
C PRO A 157 -14.02 -41.15 10.33
N THR A 158 -13.49 -39.96 10.21
CA THR A 158 -12.13 -39.63 10.71
C THR A 158 -12.05 -39.71 12.24
N LYS A 159 -13.05 -39.20 12.97
CA LYS A 159 -13.12 -39.31 14.43
C LYS A 159 -13.25 -40.77 14.88
N PHE A 160 -14.00 -41.58 14.17
CA PHE A 160 -14.10 -43.01 14.47
C PHE A 160 -12.75 -43.72 14.31
N VAL A 161 -12.07 -43.51 13.19
CA VAL A 161 -10.74 -44.10 12.93
C VAL A 161 -9.71 -43.65 13.96
N ARG A 162 -9.71 -42.39 14.32
CA ARG A 162 -8.82 -41.85 15.38
C ARG A 162 -9.11 -42.45 16.74
N GLY A 163 -10.40 -42.66 17.07
CA GLY A 163 -10.80 -43.32 18.33
C GLY A 163 -10.30 -44.78 18.39
N VAL A 164 -10.45 -45.54 17.30
CA VAL A 164 -9.94 -46.91 17.23
C VAL A 164 -8.40 -46.94 17.31
N ALA A 165 -7.72 -46.02 16.64
CA ALA A 165 -6.27 -45.91 16.73
C ALA A 165 -5.78 -45.59 18.15
N ALA A 166 -6.44 -44.66 18.84
CA ALA A 166 -6.12 -44.33 20.23
C ALA A 166 -6.32 -45.52 21.19
N VAL A 167 -7.37 -46.34 21.00
CA VAL A 167 -7.57 -47.57 21.78
C VAL A 167 -6.50 -48.60 21.50
N ARG A 168 -6.06 -48.75 20.26
CA ARG A 168 -4.93 -49.59 19.89
C ARG A 168 -3.65 -49.14 20.61
N ASP A 169 -3.31 -47.86 20.52
CA ASP A 169 -2.09 -47.32 21.11
C ASP A 169 -2.08 -47.46 22.66
N LEU A 170 -3.24 -47.30 23.30
CA LEU A 170 -3.38 -47.58 24.74
C LEU A 170 -3.13 -49.04 25.08
N LYS A 171 -3.67 -49.98 24.30
CA LYS A 171 -3.45 -51.43 24.52
C LYS A 171 -2.00 -51.83 24.26
N GLU A 172 -1.35 -51.22 23.31
CA GLU A 172 0.11 -51.44 23.06
C GLU A 172 0.96 -50.94 24.21
N GLN A 173 0.59 -49.81 24.84
CA GLN A 173 1.26 -49.27 26.02
C GLN A 173 1.01 -50.09 27.30
N GLU A 174 -0.19 -50.72 27.44
CA GLU A 174 -0.48 -51.58 28.57
C GLU A 174 0.18 -53.00 28.44
N ALA A 175 0.54 -53.36 27.22
CA ALA A 175 1.19 -54.67 26.93
C ALA A 175 2.73 -54.60 26.93
N ALA A 176 3.34 -53.40 27.04
CA ALA A 176 4.78 -53.17 27.11
C ALA A 176 5.26 -52.88 28.53
#